data_9eef3495b563192a2ed4c6e095c538ae
#
_entry.id   9eef3495b563192a2ed4c6e095c538ae
#
_cell.length_a   1.000
_cell.length_b   1.000
_cell.length_c   1.000
_cell.angle_alpha   90.00
_cell.angle_beta   90.00
_cell.angle_gamma   90.00
#
_symmetry.space_group_name_H-M   'P 1'
#
loop_
_entity.id
_entity.type
_entity.pdbx_description
1 polymer ?
#
loop_
_entity_poly.entity_id
_entity_poly.type
_entity_poly.pdbx_seq_one_letter_code
_entity_poly.pdbx_strand_id
1 'polypeptide(L)'
;MLSRESHVDFESDGRLKAWAFKLDRTKGLLSLDKIVDELYGWTERRMMDAQENDSKADEMLLKRCAYHGLNFAAPFIMMRHWDQLKKDGDFWCGAFETDDVDWRLAELITNIQYACQRHYFGALAETYFDNKDRDAVSNVQRKSKTIEAFHRLPDEFTIEDIMRCFGVNVKTARVRASRLAKDRLIEKLEDYKENGLYKAKFKKTSVVLL
;
A
#
# COMPACT_ATOMS: atom_id res chain seq x y z
N MET A 1 -18.88 5.36 33.81
CA MET A 1 -18.26 4.02 33.79
C MET A 1 -19.41 3.02 33.58
N LEU A 2 -19.61 2.57 32.33
CA LEU A 2 -20.58 1.53 32.01
C LEU A 2 -19.90 0.20 32.26
N SER A 3 -20.30 -0.51 33.29
CA SER A 3 -19.93 -1.90 33.56
C SER A 3 -20.45 -2.74 32.37
N ARG A 4 -19.56 -3.13 31.48
CA ARG A 4 -19.83 -4.19 30.50
C ARG A 4 -19.81 -5.52 31.31
N GLU A 5 -20.93 -5.90 31.85
CA GLU A 5 -21.13 -7.30 32.15
C GLU A 5 -21.15 -8.05 30.82
N SER A 6 -20.04 -8.70 30.50
CA SER A 6 -19.99 -9.65 29.40
C SER A 6 -20.83 -10.85 29.77
N HIS A 7 -22.10 -10.86 29.36
CA HIS A 7 -22.89 -12.07 29.34
C HIS A 7 -22.22 -13.06 28.39
N VAL A 8 -21.40 -13.92 28.92
CA VAL A 8 -20.84 -15.05 28.16
C VAL A 8 -21.99 -16.06 28.02
N ASP A 9 -22.58 -16.14 26.83
CA ASP A 9 -23.52 -17.19 26.49
C ASP A 9 -22.73 -18.49 26.24
N PHE A 10 -22.60 -19.29 27.30
CA PHE A 10 -21.88 -20.57 27.28
C PHE A 10 -22.47 -21.57 26.26
N GLU A 11 -23.77 -21.51 25.97
CA GLU A 11 -24.37 -22.39 24.98
C GLU A 11 -23.95 -22.01 23.55
N SER A 12 -24.00 -20.74 23.22
CA SER A 12 -23.50 -20.23 21.91
C SER A 12 -22.02 -20.47 21.76
N ASP A 13 -21.21 -20.28 22.81
CA ASP A 13 -19.77 -20.57 22.81
C ASP A 13 -19.51 -22.06 22.57
N GLY A 14 -20.25 -22.94 23.19
CA GLY A 14 -20.17 -24.39 22.99
C GLY A 14 -20.49 -24.79 21.53
N ARG A 15 -21.53 -24.20 20.97
CA ARG A 15 -21.88 -24.44 19.52
C ARG A 15 -20.83 -23.92 18.58
N LEU A 16 -20.29 -22.74 18.81
CA LEU A 16 -19.20 -22.17 17.99
C LEU A 16 -17.93 -23.03 18.04
N LYS A 17 -17.55 -23.51 19.23
CA LYS A 17 -16.40 -24.42 19.38
C LYS A 17 -16.61 -25.75 18.64
N ALA A 18 -17.82 -26.31 18.69
CA ALA A 18 -18.15 -27.52 17.97
C ALA A 18 -18.05 -27.33 16.43
N TRP A 19 -18.53 -26.19 15.92
CA TRP A 19 -18.38 -25.85 14.51
C TRP A 19 -16.94 -25.58 14.12
N ALA A 20 -16.18 -24.86 14.92
CA ALA A 20 -14.76 -24.62 14.67
C ALA A 20 -13.98 -25.94 14.55
N PHE A 21 -14.26 -26.90 15.45
CA PHE A 21 -13.66 -28.23 15.39
C PHE A 21 -14.01 -29.02 14.10
N LYS A 22 -15.28 -28.91 13.64
CA LYS A 22 -15.71 -29.54 12.40
C LYS A 22 -15.05 -28.90 11.18
N LEU A 23 -15.05 -27.57 11.11
CA LEU A 23 -14.49 -26.80 10.01
C LEU A 23 -12.97 -27.00 9.86
N ASP A 24 -12.25 -27.08 10.98
CA ASP A 24 -10.81 -27.38 11.01
C ASP A 24 -10.47 -28.74 10.35
N ARG A 25 -11.43 -29.65 10.35
CA ARG A 25 -11.30 -31.00 9.76
C ARG A 25 -12.06 -31.16 8.45
N THR A 26 -12.30 -30.08 7.76
CA THR A 26 -13.05 -30.10 6.49
C THR A 26 -12.10 -29.91 5.30
N LYS A 27 -12.25 -30.76 4.30
CA LYS A 27 -11.62 -30.65 2.97
C LYS A 27 -12.73 -30.55 1.92
N GLY A 28 -13.35 -29.38 1.84
CA GLY A 28 -14.41 -29.10 0.89
C GLY A 28 -13.91 -28.33 -0.31
N LEU A 29 -14.43 -28.68 -1.48
CA LEU A 29 -14.28 -27.88 -2.68
C LEU A 29 -15.60 -27.14 -2.93
N LEU A 30 -15.51 -25.82 -2.98
CA LEU A 30 -16.61 -24.93 -3.30
C LEU A 30 -16.47 -24.49 -4.76
N SER A 31 -17.53 -24.66 -5.55
CA SER A 31 -17.63 -23.92 -6.81
C SER A 31 -17.98 -22.47 -6.50
N LEU A 32 -17.03 -21.58 -6.73
CA LEU A 32 -17.15 -20.15 -6.38
C LEU A 32 -17.42 -19.26 -7.58
N ASP A 33 -17.55 -19.82 -8.78
CA ASP A 33 -17.58 -19.06 -10.04
C ASP A 33 -18.59 -17.93 -9.99
N LYS A 34 -19.85 -18.23 -9.63
CA LYS A 34 -20.91 -17.23 -9.53
C LYS A 34 -20.63 -16.18 -8.45
N ILE A 35 -20.15 -16.59 -7.27
CA ILE A 35 -19.83 -15.67 -6.18
C ILE A 35 -18.67 -14.75 -6.57
N VAL A 36 -17.66 -15.27 -7.25
CA VAL A 36 -16.51 -14.51 -7.72
C VAL A 36 -16.94 -13.46 -8.72
N ASP A 37 -17.74 -13.81 -9.71
CA ASP A 37 -18.23 -12.88 -10.72
C ASP A 37 -19.05 -11.74 -10.10
N GLU A 38 -19.93 -12.05 -9.17
CA GLU A 38 -20.78 -11.05 -8.51
C GLU A 38 -19.97 -10.15 -7.56
N LEU A 39 -19.00 -10.69 -6.82
CA LEU A 39 -18.10 -9.90 -5.98
C LEU A 39 -17.15 -9.04 -6.82
N TYR A 40 -16.76 -9.52 -8.00
CA TYR A 40 -15.98 -8.73 -8.95
C TYR A 40 -16.80 -7.51 -9.42
N GLY A 41 -18.03 -7.72 -9.88
CA GLY A 41 -18.94 -6.64 -10.28
C GLY A 41 -19.26 -5.67 -9.13
N TRP A 42 -19.40 -6.16 -7.89
CA TRP A 42 -19.53 -5.33 -6.70
C TRP A 42 -18.29 -4.44 -6.49
N THR A 43 -17.10 -5.03 -6.60
CA THR A 43 -15.84 -4.31 -6.44
C THR A 43 -15.65 -3.25 -7.52
N GLU A 44 -15.94 -3.60 -8.78
CA GLU A 44 -15.80 -2.71 -9.93
C GLU A 44 -16.69 -1.46 -9.78
N ARG A 45 -17.97 -1.62 -9.44
CA ARG A 45 -18.88 -0.49 -9.17
C ARG A 45 -18.34 0.42 -8.08
N ARG A 46 -17.88 -0.15 -6.95
CA ARG A 46 -17.33 0.63 -5.84
C ARG A 46 -16.02 1.32 -6.17
N MET A 47 -15.18 0.69 -6.99
CA MET A 47 -13.94 1.31 -7.47
C MET A 47 -14.22 2.49 -8.41
N MET A 48 -15.22 2.38 -9.29
CA MET A 48 -15.67 3.49 -10.12
C MET A 48 -16.16 4.67 -9.25
N ASP A 49 -17.02 4.40 -8.27
CA ASP A 49 -17.48 5.43 -7.32
C ASP A 49 -16.31 6.12 -6.58
N ALA A 50 -15.31 5.33 -6.16
CA ALA A 50 -14.13 5.86 -5.47
C ALA A 50 -13.27 6.74 -6.39
N GLN A 51 -13.12 6.35 -7.66
CA GLN A 51 -12.38 7.12 -8.67
C GLN A 51 -13.12 8.41 -9.05
N GLU A 52 -14.43 8.37 -9.24
CA GLU A 52 -15.24 9.56 -9.52
C GLU A 52 -15.18 10.58 -8.38
N ASN A 53 -15.05 10.12 -7.14
CA ASN A 53 -14.91 10.97 -5.95
C ASN A 53 -13.45 11.29 -5.59
N ASP A 54 -12.46 10.89 -6.40
CA ASP A 54 -11.00 11.03 -6.14
C ASP A 54 -10.59 10.50 -4.76
N SER A 55 -11.25 9.44 -4.29
CA SER A 55 -10.99 8.84 -2.98
C SER A 55 -9.94 7.73 -3.05
N LYS A 56 -8.66 8.09 -3.01
CA LYS A 56 -7.53 7.13 -2.97
C LYS A 56 -7.59 6.20 -1.76
N ALA A 57 -8.17 6.67 -0.66
CA ALA A 57 -8.38 5.87 0.54
C ALA A 57 -9.35 4.72 0.27
N ASP A 58 -10.49 5.01 -0.36
CA ASP A 58 -11.47 3.98 -0.73
C ASP A 58 -10.92 3.01 -1.76
N GLU A 59 -10.22 3.49 -2.78
CA GLU A 59 -9.53 2.61 -3.74
C GLU A 59 -8.58 1.62 -3.04
N MET A 60 -7.83 2.08 -2.05
CA MET A 60 -6.92 1.22 -1.29
C MET A 60 -7.67 0.17 -0.47
N LEU A 61 -8.74 0.58 0.23
CA LEU A 61 -9.53 -0.30 1.08
C LEU A 61 -10.28 -1.36 0.27
N LEU A 62 -10.79 -1.00 -0.91
CA LEU A 62 -11.54 -1.89 -1.79
C LEU A 62 -10.71 -3.02 -2.41
N LYS A 63 -9.42 -2.80 -2.66
CA LYS A 63 -8.54 -3.75 -3.38
C LYS A 63 -8.55 -5.19 -2.85
N ARG A 64 -8.80 -5.38 -1.56
CA ARG A 64 -8.82 -6.71 -0.93
C ARG A 64 -10.15 -7.04 -0.27
N CYS A 65 -11.12 -6.14 -0.33
CA CYS A 65 -12.35 -6.25 0.42
C CYS A 65 -13.16 -7.48 0.01
N ALA A 66 -13.34 -7.72 -1.30
CA ALA A 66 -14.04 -8.88 -1.83
C ALA A 66 -13.37 -10.20 -1.43
N TYR A 67 -12.03 -10.27 -1.54
CA TYR A 67 -11.28 -11.46 -1.13
C TYR A 67 -11.43 -11.76 0.35
N HIS A 68 -11.34 -10.75 1.21
CA HIS A 68 -11.56 -10.93 2.63
C HIS A 68 -13.01 -11.28 2.94
N GLY A 69 -13.98 -10.63 2.28
CA GLY A 69 -15.40 -10.94 2.40
C GLY A 69 -15.70 -12.39 2.08
N LEU A 70 -15.14 -12.91 0.98
CA LEU A 70 -15.28 -14.31 0.59
C LEU A 70 -14.66 -15.25 1.65
N ASN A 71 -13.45 -14.95 2.13
CA ASN A 71 -12.80 -15.77 3.16
C ASN A 71 -13.60 -15.81 4.46
N PHE A 72 -14.24 -14.72 4.85
CA PHE A 72 -15.12 -14.70 6.02
C PHE A 72 -16.47 -15.38 5.76
N ALA A 73 -16.98 -15.35 4.53
CA ALA A 73 -18.22 -16.05 4.17
C ALA A 73 -18.03 -17.57 4.05
N ALA A 74 -16.87 -18.02 3.60
CA ALA A 74 -16.63 -19.44 3.31
C ALA A 74 -16.97 -20.40 4.46
N PRO A 75 -16.63 -20.14 5.74
CA PRO A 75 -17.03 -21.00 6.85
C PRO A 75 -18.55 -21.14 6.98
N PHE A 76 -19.29 -20.05 6.79
CA PHE A 76 -20.76 -20.07 6.88
C PHE A 76 -21.39 -20.79 5.70
N ILE A 77 -20.85 -20.61 4.49
CA ILE A 77 -21.26 -21.36 3.30
C ILE A 77 -21.02 -22.85 3.54
N MET A 78 -19.85 -23.22 4.06
CA MET A 78 -19.53 -24.61 4.41
C MET A 78 -20.47 -25.19 5.48
N MET A 79 -20.84 -24.41 6.50
CA MET A 79 -21.81 -24.84 7.52
C MET A 79 -23.19 -25.05 6.92
N ARG A 80 -23.61 -24.23 5.95
CA ARG A 80 -24.91 -24.32 5.30
C ARG A 80 -25.04 -25.57 4.44
N HIS A 81 -23.98 -26.01 3.79
CA HIS A 81 -23.91 -27.18 2.94
C HIS A 81 -23.30 -28.41 3.65
N TRP A 82 -23.28 -28.41 4.98
CA TRP A 82 -22.62 -29.44 5.77
C TRP A 82 -23.14 -30.87 5.52
N ASP A 83 -24.41 -31.02 5.23
CA ASP A 83 -25.09 -32.29 4.95
C ASP A 83 -24.60 -32.95 3.65
N GLN A 84 -23.98 -32.21 2.74
CA GLN A 84 -23.39 -32.72 1.49
C GLN A 84 -22.00 -33.30 1.70
N LEU A 85 -21.37 -33.06 2.86
CA LEU A 85 -20.05 -33.56 3.19
C LEU A 85 -20.13 -34.98 3.75
N LYS A 86 -19.19 -35.83 3.34
CA LYS A 86 -19.06 -37.22 3.81
C LYS A 86 -17.80 -37.36 4.67
N LYS A 87 -17.91 -38.14 5.74
CA LYS A 87 -16.77 -38.42 6.60
C LYS A 87 -15.84 -39.41 5.91
N ASP A 88 -14.57 -39.05 5.83
CA ASP A 88 -13.48 -39.86 5.31
C ASP A 88 -12.30 -39.82 6.31
N GLY A 89 -12.16 -40.90 7.09
CA GLY A 89 -11.23 -40.93 8.22
C GLY A 89 -11.55 -39.86 9.26
N ASP A 90 -10.57 -38.98 9.53
CA ASP A 90 -10.71 -37.86 10.48
C ASP A 90 -11.22 -36.59 9.82
N PHE A 91 -11.47 -36.60 8.50
CA PHE A 91 -11.87 -35.43 7.73
C PHE A 91 -13.29 -35.55 7.20
N TRP A 92 -13.91 -34.38 6.97
CA TRP A 92 -15.16 -34.24 6.24
C TRP A 92 -14.82 -33.76 4.83
N CYS A 93 -15.19 -34.53 3.83
CA CYS A 93 -14.82 -34.30 2.43
C CYS A 93 -16.05 -34.16 1.55
N GLY A 94 -16.00 -33.30 0.56
CA GLY A 94 -17.05 -33.14 -0.44
C GLY A 94 -16.81 -31.98 -1.39
N ALA A 95 -17.63 -31.93 -2.43
CA ALA A 95 -17.70 -30.81 -3.36
C ALA A 95 -19.16 -30.44 -3.53
N PHE A 96 -19.46 -29.15 -3.58
CA PHE A 96 -20.82 -28.67 -3.81
C PHE A 96 -20.79 -27.32 -4.54
N GLU A 97 -21.88 -27.01 -5.20
CA GLU A 97 -22.08 -25.74 -5.88
C GLU A 97 -22.71 -24.74 -4.92
N THR A 98 -22.31 -23.49 -5.04
CA THR A 98 -22.88 -22.36 -4.30
C THR A 98 -24.14 -21.86 -5.00
N ASP A 99 -25.05 -21.28 -4.22
CA ASP A 99 -26.35 -20.77 -4.70
C ASP A 99 -26.54 -19.27 -4.40
N ASP A 100 -27.70 -18.72 -4.75
CA ASP A 100 -28.01 -17.30 -4.56
C ASP A 100 -27.99 -16.84 -3.10
N VAL A 101 -28.23 -17.76 -2.15
CA VAL A 101 -28.17 -17.45 -0.71
C VAL A 101 -26.72 -17.28 -0.28
N ASP A 102 -25.84 -18.12 -0.80
CA ASP A 102 -24.40 -18.02 -0.55
C ASP A 102 -23.81 -16.71 -1.10
N TRP A 103 -24.25 -16.32 -2.31
CA TRP A 103 -23.90 -15.02 -2.88
C TRP A 103 -24.34 -13.87 -1.98
N ARG A 104 -25.61 -13.83 -1.57
CA ARG A 104 -26.13 -12.78 -0.69
C ARG A 104 -25.40 -12.72 0.65
N LEU A 105 -25.02 -13.88 1.18
CA LEU A 105 -24.22 -13.97 2.40
C LEU A 105 -22.82 -13.37 2.18
N ALA A 106 -22.15 -13.72 1.09
CA ALA A 106 -20.85 -13.20 0.75
C ALA A 106 -20.88 -11.67 0.53
N GLU A 107 -21.89 -11.17 -0.18
CA GLU A 107 -22.11 -9.74 -0.38
C GLU A 107 -22.33 -9.00 0.95
N LEU A 108 -23.21 -9.53 1.81
CA LEU A 108 -23.51 -8.94 3.11
C LEU A 108 -22.22 -8.83 3.97
N ILE A 109 -21.46 -9.91 4.05
CA ILE A 109 -20.21 -9.93 4.82
C ILE A 109 -19.18 -8.97 4.22
N THR A 110 -19.07 -8.90 2.89
CA THR A 110 -18.19 -7.97 2.20
C THR A 110 -18.56 -6.51 2.47
N ASN A 111 -19.85 -6.18 2.45
CA ASN A 111 -20.36 -4.84 2.78
C ASN A 111 -20.05 -4.47 4.24
N ILE A 112 -20.28 -5.37 5.18
CA ILE A 112 -19.96 -5.15 6.62
C ILE A 112 -18.46 -4.93 6.77
N GLN A 113 -17.64 -5.75 6.15
CA GLN A 113 -16.19 -5.65 6.21
C GLN A 113 -15.69 -4.30 5.65
N TYR A 114 -16.20 -3.89 4.50
CA TYR A 114 -15.86 -2.60 3.91
C TYR A 114 -16.26 -1.43 4.82
N ALA A 115 -17.48 -1.45 5.35
CA ALA A 115 -17.96 -0.44 6.29
C ALA A 115 -17.08 -0.36 7.56
N CYS A 116 -16.70 -1.48 8.13
CA CYS A 116 -15.78 -1.53 9.26
C CYS A 116 -14.40 -0.97 8.91
N GLN A 117 -13.82 -1.39 7.79
CA GLN A 117 -12.53 -0.86 7.34
C GLN A 117 -12.57 0.65 7.11
N ARG A 118 -13.62 1.15 6.46
CA ARG A 118 -13.81 2.58 6.22
C ARG A 118 -13.96 3.34 7.53
N HIS A 119 -14.72 2.82 8.48
CA HIS A 119 -14.91 3.42 9.79
C HIS A 119 -13.60 3.53 10.60
N TYR A 120 -12.83 2.43 10.68
CA TYR A 120 -11.63 2.40 11.53
C TYR A 120 -10.37 2.94 10.85
N PHE A 121 -10.24 2.79 9.54
CA PHE A 121 -9.02 3.10 8.82
C PHE A 121 -9.15 4.20 7.77
N GLY A 122 -10.38 4.61 7.42
CA GLY A 122 -10.62 5.60 6.36
C GLY A 122 -9.87 6.91 6.60
N ALA A 123 -10.03 7.52 7.77
CA ALA A 123 -9.36 8.78 8.10
C ALA A 123 -7.82 8.66 8.11
N LEU A 124 -7.28 7.53 8.56
CA LEU A 124 -5.84 7.27 8.52
C LEU A 124 -5.33 7.13 7.08
N ALA A 125 -6.08 6.45 6.23
CA ALA A 125 -5.76 6.30 4.81
C ALA A 125 -5.79 7.64 4.08
N GLU A 126 -6.79 8.48 4.30
CA GLU A 126 -6.88 9.83 3.76
C GLU A 126 -5.66 10.67 4.16
N THR A 127 -5.36 10.72 5.47
CA THR A 127 -4.18 11.44 5.98
C THR A 127 -2.88 10.95 5.36
N TYR A 128 -2.74 9.64 5.15
CA TYR A 128 -1.56 9.05 4.51
C TYR A 128 -1.40 9.53 3.05
N PHE A 129 -2.48 9.54 2.27
CA PHE A 129 -2.43 9.98 0.88
C PHE A 129 -2.20 11.48 0.77
N ASP A 130 -2.83 12.31 1.59
CA ASP A 130 -2.60 13.75 1.65
C ASP A 130 -1.14 14.10 1.95
N ASN A 131 -0.54 13.40 2.91
CA ASN A 131 0.87 13.59 3.24
C ASN A 131 1.79 13.15 2.10
N LYS A 132 1.48 12.04 1.45
CA LYS A 132 2.25 11.54 0.30
C LYS A 132 2.20 12.49 -0.88
N ASP A 133 1.05 13.10 -1.17
CA ASP A 133 0.90 14.09 -2.23
C ASP A 133 1.66 15.38 -1.91
N ARG A 134 1.62 15.87 -0.65
CA ARG A 134 2.43 17.00 -0.20
C ARG A 134 3.93 16.71 -0.32
N ASP A 135 4.37 15.52 0.05
CA ASP A 135 5.77 15.10 -0.08
C ASP A 135 6.20 14.99 -1.54
N ALA A 136 5.32 14.51 -2.43
CA ALA A 136 5.59 14.45 -3.85
C ALA A 136 5.79 15.85 -4.46
N VAL A 137 4.91 16.81 -4.15
CA VAL A 137 5.04 18.21 -4.57
C VAL A 137 6.33 18.83 -4.03
N SER A 138 6.65 18.62 -2.75
CA SER A 138 7.89 19.09 -2.13
C SER A 138 9.13 18.50 -2.80
N ASN A 139 9.12 17.24 -3.18
CA ASN A 139 10.23 16.59 -3.88
C ASN A 139 10.42 17.12 -5.31
N VAL A 140 9.35 17.40 -6.04
CA VAL A 140 9.41 18.04 -7.37
C VAL A 140 10.02 19.43 -7.26
N GLN A 141 9.55 20.25 -6.31
CA GLN A 141 10.12 21.58 -6.07
C GLN A 141 11.59 21.54 -5.66
N ARG A 142 11.99 20.57 -4.82
CA ARG A 142 13.40 20.37 -4.44
C ARG A 142 14.27 19.97 -5.64
N LYS A 143 13.78 19.10 -6.53
CA LYS A 143 14.47 18.74 -7.77
C LYS A 143 14.64 19.94 -8.69
N SER A 144 13.57 20.73 -8.92
CA SER A 144 13.62 21.94 -9.73
C SER A 144 14.68 22.92 -9.22
N LYS A 145 14.66 23.24 -7.92
CA LYS A 145 15.66 24.12 -7.28
C LYS A 145 17.09 23.59 -7.41
N THR A 146 17.27 22.28 -7.36
CA THR A 146 18.58 21.64 -7.52
C THR A 146 19.08 21.77 -8.96
N ILE A 147 18.21 21.56 -9.93
CA ILE A 147 18.52 21.72 -11.36
C ILE A 147 18.86 23.18 -11.68
N GLU A 148 18.07 24.14 -11.19
CA GLU A 148 18.35 25.57 -11.35
C GLU A 148 19.69 25.95 -10.74
N ALA A 149 19.99 25.49 -9.53
CA ALA A 149 21.26 25.75 -8.88
C ALA A 149 22.45 25.16 -9.66
N PHE A 150 22.28 23.96 -10.25
CA PHE A 150 23.28 23.34 -11.10
C PHE A 150 23.51 24.15 -12.39
N HIS A 151 22.47 24.64 -13.02
CA HIS A 151 22.58 25.48 -14.22
C HIS A 151 23.32 26.81 -13.96
N ARG A 152 23.17 27.38 -12.74
CA ARG A 152 23.87 28.62 -12.32
C ARG A 152 25.37 28.42 -12.07
N LEU A 153 25.85 27.18 -11.93
CA LEU A 153 27.30 26.94 -11.81
C LEU A 153 27.98 27.32 -13.13
N PRO A 154 29.17 27.91 -13.12
CA PRO A 154 29.99 28.06 -14.30
C PRO A 154 30.43 26.70 -14.83
N ASP A 155 30.97 26.66 -16.08
CA ASP A 155 31.41 25.40 -16.69
C ASP A 155 32.56 24.75 -15.91
N GLU A 156 33.46 25.56 -15.38
CA GLU A 156 34.48 25.16 -14.42
C GLU A 156 34.25 25.87 -13.09
N PHE A 157 34.19 25.11 -12.01
CA PHE A 157 33.78 25.60 -10.71
C PHE A 157 34.50 24.90 -9.56
N THR A 158 34.39 25.48 -8.38
CA THR A 158 35.03 25.03 -7.13
C THR A 158 33.94 24.63 -6.10
N ILE A 159 34.36 24.10 -4.95
CA ILE A 159 33.43 23.84 -3.84
C ILE A 159 32.77 25.16 -3.36
N GLU A 160 33.48 26.30 -3.44
CA GLU A 160 32.92 27.60 -3.05
C GLU A 160 31.77 28.04 -3.97
N ASP A 161 31.85 27.74 -5.26
CA ASP A 161 30.76 27.99 -6.22
C ASP A 161 29.56 27.11 -5.94
N ILE A 162 29.77 25.83 -5.60
CA ILE A 162 28.68 24.95 -5.16
C ILE A 162 28.01 25.52 -3.90
N MET A 163 28.80 25.98 -2.92
CA MET A 163 28.24 26.60 -1.72
C MET A 163 27.34 27.79 -2.06
N ARG A 164 27.79 28.67 -2.94
CA ARG A 164 27.09 29.88 -3.36
C ARG A 164 25.80 29.55 -4.14
N CYS A 165 25.91 28.70 -5.17
CA CYS A 165 24.76 28.39 -6.04
C CYS A 165 23.67 27.56 -5.34
N PHE A 166 24.07 26.66 -4.45
CA PHE A 166 23.14 25.78 -3.74
C PHE A 166 22.75 26.29 -2.35
N GLY A 167 23.38 27.38 -1.84
CA GLY A 167 23.11 27.91 -0.51
C GLY A 167 23.43 26.93 0.61
N VAL A 168 24.53 26.17 0.51
CA VAL A 168 24.89 25.11 1.46
C VAL A 168 26.26 25.33 2.09
N ASN A 169 26.51 24.71 3.24
CA ASN A 169 27.81 24.73 3.89
C ASN A 169 28.85 23.84 3.18
N VAL A 170 30.15 24.01 3.51
CA VAL A 170 31.27 23.27 2.91
C VAL A 170 31.09 21.76 2.96
N LYS A 171 30.66 21.22 4.10
CA LYS A 171 30.47 19.77 4.28
C LYS A 171 29.42 19.23 3.30
N THR A 172 28.30 19.92 3.19
CA THR A 172 27.21 19.54 2.26
C THR A 172 27.62 19.77 0.79
N ALA A 173 28.39 20.82 0.48
CA ALA A 173 28.90 21.08 -0.85
C ALA A 173 29.82 19.95 -1.33
N ARG A 174 30.73 19.45 -0.49
CA ARG A 174 31.60 18.30 -0.79
C ARG A 174 30.79 17.03 -1.07
N VAL A 175 29.79 16.74 -0.26
CA VAL A 175 28.89 15.59 -0.48
C VAL A 175 28.12 15.72 -1.80
N ARG A 176 27.66 16.93 -2.14
CA ARG A 176 27.00 17.20 -3.43
C ARG A 176 27.95 17.01 -4.61
N ALA A 177 29.16 17.54 -4.54
CA ALA A 177 30.19 17.34 -5.59
C ALA A 177 30.43 15.84 -5.81
N SER A 178 30.59 15.06 -4.75
CA SER A 178 30.77 13.61 -4.84
C SER A 178 29.58 12.90 -5.52
N ARG A 179 28.33 13.31 -5.21
CA ARG A 179 27.12 12.76 -5.86
C ARG A 179 27.05 13.14 -7.33
N LEU A 180 27.25 14.42 -7.66
CA LEU A 180 27.25 14.88 -9.05
C LEU A 180 28.33 14.18 -9.90
N ALA A 181 29.50 13.91 -9.32
CA ALA A 181 30.57 13.14 -9.98
C ALA A 181 30.14 11.66 -10.17
N LYS A 182 29.51 11.04 -9.17
CA LYS A 182 28.97 9.67 -9.27
C LYS A 182 27.91 9.57 -10.36
N ASP A 183 27.07 10.60 -10.47
CA ASP A 183 26.01 10.68 -11.50
C ASP A 183 26.56 11.12 -12.87
N ARG A 184 27.89 11.26 -13.01
CA ARG A 184 28.62 11.66 -14.25
C ARG A 184 28.20 13.02 -14.80
N LEU A 185 27.69 13.90 -13.97
CA LEU A 185 27.28 15.26 -14.33
C LEU A 185 28.45 16.25 -14.28
N ILE A 186 29.47 15.91 -13.52
CA ILE A 186 30.70 16.67 -13.39
C ILE A 186 31.93 15.76 -13.39
N GLU A 187 33.06 16.30 -13.84
CA GLU A 187 34.37 15.67 -13.73
C GLU A 187 35.28 16.48 -12.81
N LYS A 188 36.06 15.78 -11.98
CA LYS A 188 37.08 16.41 -11.17
C LYS A 188 38.28 16.69 -12.04
N LEU A 189 38.66 17.97 -12.12
CA LEU A 189 39.93 18.40 -12.72
C LEU A 189 41.07 18.23 -11.72
N GLU A 190 42.32 18.52 -12.16
CA GLU A 190 43.46 18.52 -11.29
C GLU A 190 43.31 19.53 -10.15
N ASP A 191 43.72 19.10 -8.95
CA ASP A 191 43.74 20.00 -7.78
C ASP A 191 44.74 21.14 -8.01
N TYR A 192 44.32 22.37 -7.81
CA TYR A 192 45.19 23.53 -7.89
C TYR A 192 45.52 24.10 -6.48
N LYS A 193 46.67 24.80 -6.41
CA LYS A 193 47.12 25.37 -5.16
C LYS A 193 46.81 26.86 -5.14
N GLU A 194 46.04 27.29 -4.15
CA GLU A 194 45.73 28.70 -3.89
C GLU A 194 45.99 29.03 -2.45
N ASN A 195 46.76 30.07 -2.18
CA ASN A 195 47.16 30.50 -0.83
C ASN A 195 47.73 29.38 0.05
N GLY A 196 48.53 28.47 -0.56
CA GLY A 196 49.14 27.35 0.15
C GLY A 196 48.23 26.12 0.37
N LEU A 197 46.93 26.21 0.04
CA LEU A 197 45.95 25.14 0.21
C LEU A 197 45.60 24.52 -1.13
N TYR A 198 45.46 23.19 -1.16
CA TYR A 198 44.95 22.47 -2.34
C TYR A 198 43.43 22.61 -2.41
N LYS A 199 42.93 23.06 -3.56
CA LYS A 199 41.52 23.21 -3.85
C LYS A 199 41.13 22.31 -5.05
N ALA A 200 40.00 21.62 -4.92
CA ALA A 200 39.46 20.81 -5.99
C ALA A 200 38.68 21.69 -6.97
N LYS A 201 38.93 21.49 -8.27
CA LYS A 201 38.22 22.12 -9.39
C LYS A 201 37.43 21.06 -10.15
N PHE A 202 36.26 21.43 -10.60
CA PHE A 202 35.34 20.55 -11.30
C PHE A 202 34.90 21.19 -12.63
N LYS A 203 34.53 20.36 -13.59
CA LYS A 203 33.99 20.78 -14.88
C LYS A 203 32.66 20.08 -15.12
N LYS A 204 31.68 20.80 -15.67
CA LYS A 204 30.43 20.20 -16.14
C LYS A 204 30.72 19.27 -17.33
N THR A 205 30.07 18.09 -17.29
CA THR A 205 30.06 17.21 -18.47
C THR A 205 28.96 17.63 -19.43
N SER A 206 29.05 17.24 -20.69
CA SER A 206 28.03 17.53 -21.71
C SER A 206 26.71 16.75 -21.53
N VAL A 207 26.54 16.07 -20.40
CA VAL A 207 25.28 15.34 -20.06
C VAL A 207 24.25 16.36 -19.62
N VAL A 208 23.20 16.51 -20.41
CA VAL A 208 22.05 17.37 -20.06
C VAL A 208 21.21 16.69 -18.99
N LEU A 209 21.01 17.37 -17.86
CA LEU A 209 19.97 17.02 -16.89
C LEU A 209 18.60 17.34 -17.53
N LEU A 210 17.87 16.32 -17.93
CA LEU A 210 16.47 16.39 -18.33
C LEU A 210 15.55 16.35 -17.12
#